data_3331222637636b4d5466a507c33aadb5
#
_entry.id   3331222637636b4d5466a507c33aadb5
#
_cell.length_a   1.000
_cell.length_b   1.000
_cell.length_c   1.000
_cell.angle_alpha   90.00
_cell.angle_beta   90.00
_cell.angle_gamma   90.00
#
_symmetry.space_group_name_H-M   'P 1'
#
loop_
_entity.id
_entity.type
_entity.pdbx_description
1 polymer ?
#
loop_
_entity_poly.entity_id
_entity_poly.type
_entity_poly.pdbx_seq_one_letter_code
_entity_poly.pdbx_strand_id
1 'polypeptide(L)'
;GKMAEADFYFVSAQVKAELKSGHIARHYNVEEENTVCKVTKQGEGFTSLITVIDAQPGRPLSIEKLPVRSALKQTDYPETMAEALKITAGEKEYVVILCHQEVNSPTDLVEADGCMGYGNVIVFDKAGDVLVGDVLNW
;
A
#
# COMPACT_ATOMS: atom_id res chain seq x y z
N GLY A 1 28.96 -0.28 -10.82
CA GLY A 1 27.49 -0.34 -10.98
C GLY A 1 26.86 0.67 -10.05
N LYS A 2 25.84 1.39 -10.49
CA LYS A 2 25.05 2.24 -9.59
C LYS A 2 24.31 1.31 -8.63
N MET A 3 24.48 1.51 -7.31
CA MET A 3 23.62 0.88 -6.32
C MET A 3 22.22 1.43 -6.49
N ALA A 4 21.21 0.56 -6.53
CA ALA A 4 19.82 0.97 -6.48
C ALA A 4 19.49 1.38 -5.04
N GLU A 5 18.91 2.55 -4.87
CA GLU A 5 18.41 3.06 -3.59
C GLU A 5 16.90 3.01 -3.61
N ALA A 6 16.28 2.75 -2.49
CA ALA A 6 14.84 2.81 -2.30
C ALA A 6 14.49 3.24 -0.88
N ASP A 7 13.46 4.06 -0.74
CA ASP A 7 12.90 4.45 0.54
C ASP A 7 11.72 3.55 0.91
N PHE A 8 11.66 3.13 2.18
CA PHE A 8 10.60 2.28 2.72
C PHE A 8 9.79 3.07 3.74
N TYR A 9 8.50 3.17 3.51
CA TYR A 9 7.56 3.87 4.38
C TYR A 9 6.60 2.86 5.01
N PHE A 10 6.67 2.71 6.34
CA PHE A 10 5.77 1.84 7.09
C PHE A 10 4.55 2.64 7.54
N VAL A 11 3.42 2.42 6.88
CA VAL A 11 2.20 3.20 7.07
C VAL A 11 1.39 2.74 8.29
N SER A 12 1.51 1.46 8.64
CA SER A 12 0.80 0.89 9.78
C SER A 12 1.31 1.44 11.11
N ALA A 13 0.41 1.74 12.05
CA ALA A 13 0.78 2.15 13.40
C ALA A 13 1.49 1.02 14.17
N GLN A 14 2.32 1.39 15.17
CA GLN A 14 3.02 0.46 16.08
C GLN A 14 3.92 -0.56 15.37
N VAL A 15 4.57 -0.14 14.31
CA VAL A 15 5.54 -0.95 13.57
C VAL A 15 6.94 -0.75 14.13
N LYS A 16 7.67 -1.85 14.33
CA LYS A 16 9.09 -1.85 14.65
C LYS A 16 9.88 -2.34 13.44
N ALA A 17 10.79 -1.53 12.93
CA ALA A 17 11.70 -1.90 11.85
C ALA A 17 13.13 -2.03 12.38
N GLU A 18 13.83 -3.09 11.99
CA GLU A 18 15.20 -3.38 12.36
C GLU A 18 15.98 -3.83 11.11
N LEU A 19 17.17 -3.27 10.93
CA LEU A 19 18.13 -3.78 9.94
C LEU A 19 18.98 -4.86 10.58
N LYS A 20 19.11 -6.00 9.90
CA LYS A 20 19.90 -7.15 10.35
C LYS A 20 20.79 -7.64 9.23
N SER A 21 21.94 -8.22 9.60
CA SER A 21 22.72 -9.04 8.67
C SER A 21 21.93 -10.29 8.30
N GLY A 22 21.92 -10.62 7.03
CA GLY A 22 21.34 -11.83 6.47
C GLY A 22 22.16 -12.31 5.28
N HIS A 23 21.69 -13.35 4.62
CA HIS A 23 22.34 -13.93 3.45
C HIS A 23 21.33 -14.14 2.33
N ILE A 24 21.79 -14.03 1.11
CA ILE A 24 21.01 -14.30 -0.08
C ILE A 24 21.80 -15.23 -1.01
N ALA A 25 21.14 -16.25 -1.55
CA ALA A 25 21.69 -17.09 -2.60
C ALA A 25 21.18 -16.61 -3.96
N ARG A 26 22.00 -15.88 -4.72
CA ARG A 26 21.65 -15.44 -6.09
C ARG A 26 21.92 -16.51 -7.13
N HIS A 27 22.83 -17.43 -6.81
CA HIS A 27 23.21 -18.56 -7.65
C HIS A 27 23.28 -19.82 -6.81
N TYR A 28 23.19 -20.98 -7.46
CA TYR A 28 23.29 -22.27 -6.78
C TYR A 28 24.66 -22.38 -6.07
N ASN A 29 24.62 -22.72 -4.77
CA ASN A 29 25.79 -22.85 -3.88
C ASN A 29 26.64 -21.58 -3.67
N VAL A 30 26.10 -20.40 -3.97
CA VAL A 30 26.76 -19.11 -3.67
C VAL A 30 25.88 -18.33 -2.69
N GLU A 31 26.39 -18.11 -1.49
CA GLU A 31 25.76 -17.32 -0.44
C GLU A 31 26.52 -15.99 -0.31
N GLU A 32 25.78 -14.89 -0.37
CA GLU A 32 26.33 -13.54 -0.24
C GLU A 32 25.71 -12.86 0.98
N GLU A 33 26.50 -12.07 1.69
CA GLU A 33 25.99 -11.22 2.77
C GLU A 33 25.02 -10.19 2.20
N ASN A 34 23.90 -9.99 2.91
CA ASN A 34 22.89 -9.02 2.55
C ASN A 34 22.32 -8.36 3.81
N THR A 35 21.72 -7.19 3.62
CA THR A 35 20.98 -6.51 4.68
C THR A 35 19.49 -6.87 4.58
N VAL A 36 18.94 -7.35 5.68
CA VAL A 36 17.53 -7.68 5.82
C VAL A 36 16.83 -6.63 6.67
N CYS A 37 15.79 -6.03 6.15
CA CYS A 37 14.87 -5.20 6.93
C CYS A 37 13.81 -6.12 7.56
N LYS A 38 13.87 -6.32 8.88
CA LYS A 38 12.85 -7.04 9.63
C LYS A 38 11.81 -6.05 10.14
N VAL A 39 10.59 -6.21 9.70
CA VAL A 39 9.45 -5.41 10.15
C VAL A 39 8.56 -6.26 11.03
N THR A 40 8.19 -5.75 12.19
CA THR A 40 7.35 -6.46 13.17
C THR A 40 6.23 -5.53 13.61
N LYS A 41 5.00 -6.04 13.62
CA LYS A 41 3.83 -5.41 14.22
C LYS A 41 3.18 -6.41 15.16
N GLN A 42 2.78 -5.95 16.34
CA GLN A 42 2.01 -6.74 17.30
C GLN A 42 0.56 -6.26 17.29
N GLY A 43 -0.38 -7.20 17.37
CA GLY A 43 -1.81 -6.92 17.43
C GLY A 43 -2.61 -8.15 17.81
N GLU A 44 -3.82 -7.93 18.31
CA GLU A 44 -4.80 -8.99 18.58
C GLU A 44 -5.79 -9.05 17.41
N GLY A 45 -6.09 -10.24 16.89
CA GLY A 45 -7.00 -10.44 15.77
C GLY A 45 -6.38 -10.06 14.42
N PHE A 46 -7.17 -9.44 13.55
CA PHE A 46 -6.71 -8.99 12.23
C PHE A 46 -5.66 -7.88 12.36
N THR A 47 -4.57 -8.03 11.67
CA THR A 47 -3.48 -7.05 11.65
C THR A 47 -2.97 -6.89 10.23
N SER A 48 -3.06 -5.68 9.67
CA SER A 48 -2.45 -5.33 8.39
C SER A 48 -1.07 -4.71 8.58
N LEU A 49 -0.15 -5.00 7.66
CA LEU A 49 1.15 -4.35 7.56
C LEU A 49 1.27 -3.77 6.14
N ILE A 50 1.16 -2.45 6.05
CA ILE A 50 1.27 -1.74 4.78
C ILE A 50 2.63 -1.07 4.69
N THR A 51 3.34 -1.37 3.61
CA THR A 51 4.63 -0.76 3.28
C THR A 51 4.58 -0.17 1.88
N VAL A 52 4.97 1.10 1.75
CA VAL A 52 5.18 1.75 0.47
C VAL A 52 6.67 1.78 0.19
N ILE A 53 7.07 1.37 -1.01
CA ILE A 53 8.47 1.37 -1.45
C ILE A 53 8.62 2.37 -2.58
N ASP A 54 9.42 3.42 -2.34
CA ASP A 54 9.78 4.38 -3.38
C ASP A 54 11.15 4.04 -3.97
N ALA A 55 11.16 3.62 -5.23
CA ALA A 55 12.38 3.33 -5.99
C ALA A 55 13.05 4.58 -6.61
N GLN A 56 12.51 5.77 -6.32
CA GLN A 56 13.07 7.07 -6.74
C GLN A 56 13.27 7.98 -5.53
N PRO A 57 14.22 7.64 -4.64
CA PRO A 57 14.46 8.41 -3.42
C PRO A 57 14.88 9.84 -3.73
N GLY A 58 14.65 10.73 -2.76
CA GLY A 58 15.02 12.14 -2.85
C GLY A 58 13.97 13.05 -3.46
N ARG A 59 12.80 12.54 -3.85
CA ARG A 59 11.62 13.35 -4.18
C ARG A 59 10.71 13.51 -2.97
N PRO A 60 9.94 14.61 -2.88
CA PRO A 60 8.91 14.72 -1.86
C PRO A 60 7.88 13.60 -2.01
N LEU A 61 7.69 12.82 -0.94
CA LEU A 61 6.66 11.80 -0.86
C LEU A 61 5.85 12.01 0.42
N SER A 62 4.53 12.04 0.30
CA SER A 62 3.62 11.99 1.44
C SER A 62 2.63 10.84 1.30
N ILE A 63 2.28 10.23 2.43
CA ILE A 63 1.34 9.12 2.51
C ILE A 63 0.32 9.45 3.58
N GLU A 64 -0.95 9.43 3.21
CA GLU A 64 -2.08 9.69 4.08
C GLU A 64 -3.03 8.50 4.06
N LYS A 65 -3.52 8.08 5.24
CA LYS A 65 -4.61 7.12 5.34
C LYS A 65 -5.94 7.81 5.08
N LEU A 66 -6.77 7.19 4.25
CA LEU A 66 -8.09 7.67 3.92
C LEU A 66 -9.16 6.74 4.49
N PRO A 67 -10.33 7.26 4.87
CA PRO A 67 -11.49 6.42 5.15
C PRO A 67 -11.99 5.74 3.87
N VAL A 68 -12.46 4.51 4.01
CA VAL A 68 -13.11 3.75 2.93
C VAL A 68 -14.57 3.56 3.29
N ARG A 69 -15.46 3.77 2.33
CA ARG A 69 -16.91 3.58 2.55
C ARG A 69 -17.58 2.82 1.40
N SER A 70 -18.77 2.29 1.67
CA SER A 70 -19.68 1.83 0.62
C SER A 70 -20.24 3.03 -0.12
N ALA A 71 -20.07 3.07 -1.44
CA ALA A 71 -20.62 4.14 -2.26
C ALA A 71 -22.16 4.11 -2.27
N LEU A 72 -22.77 2.93 -2.18
CA LEU A 72 -24.21 2.75 -2.16
C LEU A 72 -24.82 3.08 -0.78
N LYS A 73 -24.24 2.50 0.29
CA LYS A 73 -24.80 2.60 1.65
C LYS A 73 -24.35 3.86 2.38
N GLN A 74 -23.31 4.54 1.88
CA GLN A 74 -22.68 5.72 2.51
C GLN A 74 -22.24 5.45 3.96
N THR A 75 -21.78 4.22 4.22
CA THR A 75 -21.26 3.78 5.53
C THR A 75 -19.79 3.45 5.44
N ASP A 76 -19.03 3.89 6.44
CA ASP A 76 -17.60 3.61 6.52
C ASP A 76 -17.33 2.16 6.86
N TYR A 77 -16.29 1.61 6.25
CA TYR A 77 -15.75 0.29 6.58
C TYR A 77 -14.68 0.42 7.66
N PRO A 78 -14.65 -0.51 8.63
CA PRO A 78 -13.51 -0.59 9.55
C PRO A 78 -12.23 -1.01 8.82
N GLU A 79 -11.07 -0.62 9.32
CA GLU A 79 -9.76 -0.97 8.73
C GLU A 79 -9.53 -2.49 8.59
N THR A 80 -10.24 -3.30 9.37
CA THR A 80 -10.22 -4.78 9.25
C THR A 80 -10.90 -5.29 7.98
N MET A 81 -11.70 -4.48 7.32
CA MET A 81 -12.42 -4.81 6.09
C MET A 81 -11.79 -4.15 4.87
N ALA A 82 -11.49 -2.86 4.97
CA ALA A 82 -10.85 -2.12 3.88
C ALA A 82 -9.99 -0.97 4.41
N GLU A 83 -8.89 -0.68 3.73
CA GLU A 83 -8.00 0.44 4.00
C GLU A 83 -7.72 1.19 2.70
N ALA A 84 -7.47 2.49 2.78
CA ALA A 84 -7.03 3.25 1.63
C ALA A 84 -5.88 4.20 1.97
N LEU A 85 -5.06 4.47 0.97
CA LEU A 85 -3.93 5.39 1.04
C LEU A 85 -4.01 6.40 -0.09
N LYS A 86 -3.71 7.65 0.24
CA LYS A 86 -3.35 8.69 -0.71
C LYS A 86 -1.84 8.83 -0.70
N ILE A 87 -1.22 8.66 -1.85
CA ILE A 87 0.23 8.76 -2.02
C ILE A 87 0.50 9.92 -2.97
N THR A 88 1.16 10.96 -2.47
CA THR A 88 1.61 12.09 -3.29
C THR A 88 3.10 12.00 -3.50
N ALA A 89 3.54 11.89 -4.75
CA ALA A 89 4.93 11.73 -5.14
C ALA A 89 5.32 12.81 -6.17
N GLY A 90 5.83 13.94 -5.70
CA GLY A 90 6.03 15.14 -6.51
C GLY A 90 4.68 15.70 -6.98
N GLU A 91 4.48 15.77 -8.32
CA GLU A 91 3.22 16.25 -8.92
C GLU A 91 2.18 15.14 -9.15
N LYS A 92 2.53 13.90 -8.87
CA LYS A 92 1.63 12.74 -9.04
C LYS A 92 0.90 12.41 -7.76
N GLU A 93 -0.36 12.05 -7.88
CA GLU A 93 -1.19 11.60 -6.79
C GLU A 93 -1.82 10.24 -7.14
N TYR A 94 -1.74 9.32 -6.19
CA TYR A 94 -2.34 8.00 -6.30
C TYR A 94 -3.30 7.77 -5.13
N VAL A 95 -4.42 7.12 -5.40
CA VAL A 95 -5.30 6.54 -4.37
C VAL A 95 -5.28 5.04 -4.51
N VAL A 96 -4.93 4.35 -3.43
CA VAL A 96 -4.88 2.89 -3.39
C VAL A 96 -5.89 2.40 -2.38
N ILE A 97 -6.84 1.57 -2.80
CA ILE A 97 -7.84 0.95 -1.93
C ILE A 97 -7.53 -0.55 -1.84
N LEU A 98 -7.46 -1.06 -0.61
CA LEU A 98 -7.15 -2.44 -0.27
C LEU A 98 -8.37 -3.04 0.45
N CYS A 99 -9.03 -4.03 -0.15
CA CYS A 99 -10.15 -4.75 0.45
C CYS A 99 -9.67 -6.09 0.99
N HIS A 100 -9.68 -6.24 2.31
CA HIS A 100 -9.23 -7.44 3.00
C HIS A 100 -10.30 -8.53 3.06
N GLN A 101 -11.54 -8.17 2.75
CA GLN A 101 -12.71 -9.04 2.72
C GLN A 101 -13.55 -8.71 1.49
N GLU A 102 -14.48 -9.61 1.14
CA GLU A 102 -15.45 -9.38 0.05
C GLU A 102 -16.51 -8.34 0.48
N VAL A 103 -16.12 -7.07 0.54
CA VAL A 103 -16.99 -5.96 0.98
C VAL A 103 -17.60 -5.17 -0.18
N ASN A 104 -17.19 -5.48 -1.40
CA ASN A 104 -17.59 -4.73 -2.59
C ASN A 104 -17.99 -5.65 -3.75
N SER A 105 -18.71 -5.06 -4.70
CA SER A 105 -19.19 -5.74 -5.90
C SER A 105 -19.44 -4.70 -7.01
N PRO A 106 -19.72 -5.13 -8.25
CA PRO A 106 -20.12 -4.19 -9.32
C PRO A 106 -21.34 -3.33 -9.00
N THR A 107 -22.17 -3.74 -8.04
CA THR A 107 -23.38 -3.02 -7.63
C THR A 107 -23.24 -2.24 -6.32
N ASP A 108 -22.16 -2.47 -5.56
CA ASP A 108 -21.81 -1.74 -4.33
C ASP A 108 -20.30 -1.47 -4.33
N LEU A 109 -19.92 -0.35 -4.92
CA LEU A 109 -18.50 0.04 -5.03
C LEU A 109 -17.97 0.53 -3.68
N VAL A 110 -16.67 0.35 -3.46
CA VAL A 110 -15.95 1.06 -2.40
C VAL A 110 -15.53 2.44 -2.91
N GLU A 111 -15.49 3.41 -1.99
CA GLU A 111 -15.11 4.79 -2.27
C GLU A 111 -14.07 5.27 -1.28
N ALA A 112 -13.03 5.96 -1.77
CA ALA A 112 -12.08 6.74 -0.98
C ALA A 112 -11.64 7.97 -1.78
N ASP A 113 -11.66 9.15 -1.18
CA ASP A 113 -11.25 10.45 -1.80
C ASP A 113 -11.88 10.69 -3.19
N GLY A 114 -13.17 10.35 -3.35
CA GLY A 114 -13.91 10.49 -4.59
C GLY A 114 -13.58 9.46 -5.69
N CYS A 115 -12.68 8.52 -5.41
CA CYS A 115 -12.36 7.40 -6.29
C CYS A 115 -13.24 6.20 -5.94
N MET A 116 -13.91 5.63 -6.93
CA MET A 116 -14.86 4.52 -6.72
C MET A 116 -14.51 3.33 -7.60
N GLY A 117 -14.54 2.12 -7.03
CA GLY A 117 -14.28 0.90 -7.77
C GLY A 117 -14.69 -0.35 -6.99
N TYR A 118 -14.47 -1.53 -7.58
CA TYR A 118 -14.63 -2.81 -6.91
C TYR A 118 -13.46 -3.73 -7.24
N GLY A 119 -13.05 -4.54 -6.27
CA GLY A 119 -11.92 -5.45 -6.37
C GLY A 119 -11.18 -5.56 -5.05
N ASN A 120 -10.13 -6.38 -5.03
CA ASN A 120 -9.30 -6.58 -3.83
C ASN A 120 -8.25 -5.47 -3.66
N VAL A 121 -7.62 -5.07 -4.75
CA VAL A 121 -6.70 -3.94 -4.80
C VAL A 121 -7.10 -3.05 -5.95
N ILE A 122 -7.36 -1.79 -5.68
CA ILE A 122 -7.76 -0.79 -6.66
C ILE A 122 -6.77 0.36 -6.58
N VAL A 123 -6.17 0.72 -7.71
CA VAL A 123 -5.19 1.81 -7.79
C VAL A 123 -5.72 2.85 -8.76
N PHE A 124 -5.75 4.10 -8.33
CA PHE A 124 -6.09 5.26 -9.15
C PHE A 124 -4.86 6.15 -9.30
N ASP A 125 -4.50 6.47 -10.54
CA ASP A 125 -3.53 7.52 -10.88
C ASP A 125 -4.31 8.79 -11.22
N LYS A 126 -4.14 9.82 -10.41
CA LYS A 126 -4.74 11.13 -10.62
C LYS A 126 -3.73 12.04 -11.33
N ALA A 127 -3.95 12.31 -12.59
CA ALA A 127 -3.19 13.27 -13.40
C ALA A 127 -4.09 14.43 -13.80
N GLY A 128 -4.18 15.46 -12.95
CA GLY A 128 -5.13 16.54 -13.12
C GLY A 128 -6.58 16.04 -13.00
N ASP A 129 -7.39 16.25 -14.05
CA ASP A 129 -8.79 15.77 -14.10
C ASP A 129 -8.94 14.35 -14.66
N VAL A 130 -7.82 13.70 -15.03
CA VAL A 130 -7.84 12.34 -15.57
C VAL A 130 -7.59 11.33 -14.46
N LEU A 131 -8.53 10.42 -14.29
CA LEU A 131 -8.45 9.31 -13.37
C LEU A 131 -8.32 8.00 -14.14
N VAL A 132 -7.20 7.30 -13.94
CA VAL A 132 -6.99 5.95 -14.49
C VAL A 132 -6.99 4.97 -13.35
N GLY A 133 -7.86 3.96 -13.42
CA GLY A 133 -7.99 2.93 -12.40
C GLY A 133 -7.54 1.57 -12.91
N ASP A 134 -6.70 0.89 -12.14
CA ASP A 134 -6.35 -0.51 -12.31
C ASP A 134 -6.89 -1.34 -11.16
N VAL A 135 -7.40 -2.54 -11.46
CA VAL A 135 -8.00 -3.44 -10.48
C VAL A 135 -7.31 -4.78 -10.51
N LEU A 136 -6.90 -5.25 -9.34
CA LEU A 136 -6.41 -6.61 -9.12
C LEU A 136 -7.45 -7.39 -8.28
N ASN A 137 -7.88 -8.52 -8.81
CA ASN A 137 -8.74 -9.49 -8.13
C ASN A 137 -8.01 -10.85 -8.04
N TRP A 138 -8.17 -11.57 -6.95
CA TRP A 138 -7.70 -12.96 -6.76
C TRP A 138 -8.77 -13.83 -6.13
#